data_ea491ef37de533c3c8bd63e1761fce5d
#
_entry.id   ea491ef37de533c3c8bd63e1761fce5d
#
_cell.length_a   1.000
_cell.length_b   1.000
_cell.length_c   1.000
_cell.angle_alpha   90.00
_cell.angle_beta   90.00
_cell.angle_gamma   90.00
#
_symmetry.space_group_name_H-M   'P 1'
#
loop_
_entity.id
_entity.type
_entity.pdbx_description
1 polymer ?
#
loop_
_entity_poly.entity_id
_entity_poly.type
_entity_poly.pdbx_seq_one_letter_code
_entity_poly.pdbx_strand_id
1 'polypeptide(L)'
;MSEKGLTNISLKKINKSKVYQYIYRKKTTSKLQIVQELQMGLSTVSQNLNLLEQEGLIEKNGFFESTGGRKANALQIVSDFKISIGIGILKGMFHITAVDLYGNAFYTDTIPLPYSNTPDYYKQVTDAVKEFISSRQYDNDKVLGISIATQGITSPDHTTVLYGDIMNNAGMKLDDFSRYLPYPCYLEH
;
A
#
# COMPACT_ATOMS: atom_id res chain seq x y z
N MET A 1 18.45 33.18 -8.96
CA MET A 1 18.21 31.94 -8.22
C MET A 1 18.99 30.84 -8.92
N SER A 2 20.06 30.33 -8.28
CA SER A 2 20.98 29.34 -8.86
C SER A 2 20.29 28.00 -8.97
N GLU A 3 20.18 27.45 -10.19
CA GLU A 3 19.83 26.05 -10.43
C GLU A 3 20.89 25.17 -9.76
N LYS A 4 20.54 24.52 -8.64
CA LYS A 4 21.36 23.45 -8.07
C LYS A 4 21.38 22.30 -9.06
N GLY A 5 22.48 22.14 -9.79
CA GLY A 5 22.69 21.01 -10.69
C GLY A 5 22.43 19.69 -9.95
N LEU A 6 21.63 18.82 -10.57
CA LEU A 6 21.35 17.47 -10.05
C LEU A 6 22.65 16.71 -9.89
N THR A 7 22.95 16.24 -8.69
CA THR A 7 24.12 15.39 -8.44
C THR A 7 23.94 14.02 -9.12
N ASN A 8 25.03 13.31 -9.46
CA ASN A 8 24.97 11.95 -10.01
C ASN A 8 24.14 10.99 -9.14
N ILE A 9 24.14 11.19 -7.82
CA ILE A 9 23.35 10.40 -6.86
C ILE A 9 21.86 10.70 -7.01
N SER A 10 21.50 11.98 -7.17
CA SER A 10 20.12 12.40 -7.39
C SER A 10 19.55 11.85 -8.72
N LEU A 11 20.35 11.88 -9.79
CA LEU A 11 19.99 11.33 -11.10
C LEU A 11 19.76 9.81 -11.04
N LYS A 12 20.62 9.06 -10.34
CA LYS A 12 20.44 7.61 -10.14
C LYS A 12 19.14 7.30 -9.41
N LYS A 13 18.82 8.05 -8.35
CA LYS A 13 17.58 7.91 -7.57
C LYS A 13 16.34 8.18 -8.43
N ILE A 14 16.38 9.27 -9.21
CA ILE A 14 15.31 9.66 -10.14
C ILE A 14 15.09 8.56 -11.20
N ASN A 15 16.16 8.07 -11.81
CA ASN A 15 16.06 7.03 -12.84
C ASN A 15 15.51 5.72 -12.27
N LYS A 16 15.95 5.28 -11.08
CA LYS A 16 15.41 4.11 -10.40
C LYS A 16 13.90 4.27 -10.15
N SER A 17 13.49 5.42 -9.63
CA SER A 17 12.07 5.72 -9.39
C SER A 17 11.25 5.72 -10.67
N LYS A 18 11.74 6.31 -11.77
CA LYS A 18 11.06 6.31 -13.07
C LYS A 18 10.85 4.89 -13.61
N VAL A 19 11.88 4.03 -13.52
CA VAL A 19 11.79 2.63 -13.95
C VAL A 19 10.77 1.88 -13.11
N TYR A 20 10.82 2.01 -11.79
CA TYR A 20 9.85 1.37 -10.89
C TYR A 20 8.40 1.83 -11.17
N GLN A 21 8.17 3.14 -11.27
CA GLN A 21 6.85 3.70 -11.57
C GLN A 21 6.31 3.26 -12.94
N TYR A 22 7.18 3.09 -13.92
CA TYR A 22 6.79 2.57 -15.22
C TYR A 22 6.31 1.12 -15.11
N ILE A 23 7.08 0.24 -14.43
CA ILE A 23 6.71 -1.15 -14.19
C ILE A 23 5.38 -1.22 -13.42
N TYR A 24 5.24 -0.43 -12.35
CA TYR A 24 4.01 -0.33 -11.58
C TYR A 24 2.78 -0.02 -12.45
N ARG A 25 2.87 1.00 -13.28
CA ARG A 25 1.75 1.44 -14.17
C ARG A 25 1.42 0.42 -15.26
N LYS A 26 2.43 -0.25 -15.82
CA LYS A 26 2.24 -1.25 -16.89
C LYS A 26 1.83 -2.62 -16.34
N LYS A 27 1.96 -2.85 -15.03
CA LYS A 27 1.78 -4.13 -14.34
C LYS A 27 2.77 -5.20 -14.78
N THR A 28 2.91 -5.39 -16.10
CA THR A 28 3.88 -6.33 -16.70
C THR A 28 4.56 -5.65 -17.88
N THR A 29 5.88 -5.74 -17.95
CA THR A 29 6.68 -5.12 -19.03
C THR A 29 7.98 -5.88 -19.27
N SER A 30 8.69 -5.53 -20.36
CA SER A 30 10.03 -6.05 -20.66
C SER A 30 11.09 -4.95 -20.56
N LYS A 31 12.35 -5.36 -20.42
CA LYS A 31 13.48 -4.42 -20.43
C LYS A 31 13.53 -3.55 -21.69
N LEU A 32 13.24 -4.12 -22.85
CA LEU A 32 13.25 -3.37 -24.11
C LEU A 32 12.15 -2.33 -24.16
N GLN A 33 10.94 -2.64 -23.68
CA GLN A 33 9.85 -1.67 -23.57
C GLN A 33 10.23 -0.51 -22.65
N ILE A 34 10.87 -0.78 -21.50
CA ILE A 34 11.35 0.26 -20.60
C ILE A 34 12.36 1.18 -21.30
N VAL A 35 13.32 0.62 -22.03
CA VAL A 35 14.32 1.38 -22.80
C VAL A 35 13.63 2.30 -23.82
N GLN A 36 12.69 1.78 -24.58
CA GLN A 36 11.98 2.53 -25.62
C GLN A 36 11.09 3.64 -25.06
N GLU A 37 10.26 3.30 -24.10
CA GLU A 37 9.25 4.22 -23.56
C GLU A 37 9.84 5.32 -22.66
N LEU A 38 10.87 4.98 -21.87
CA LEU A 38 11.53 5.97 -21.03
C LEU A 38 12.70 6.67 -21.74
N GLN A 39 13.03 6.27 -22.96
CA GLN A 39 14.15 6.80 -23.75
C GLN A 39 15.48 6.77 -22.96
N MET A 40 15.69 5.69 -22.19
CA MET A 40 16.90 5.48 -21.39
C MET A 40 17.85 4.52 -22.05
N GLY A 41 19.16 4.72 -21.88
CA GLY A 41 20.17 3.78 -22.36
C GLY A 41 20.01 2.39 -21.74
N LEU A 42 20.26 1.33 -22.54
CA LEU A 42 20.13 -0.06 -22.12
C LEU A 42 20.94 -0.39 -20.85
N SER A 43 22.14 0.15 -20.73
CA SER A 43 23.00 -0.02 -19.53
C SER A 43 22.35 0.61 -18.28
N THR A 44 21.80 1.81 -18.41
CA THR A 44 21.10 2.51 -17.33
C THR A 44 19.87 1.73 -16.86
N VAL A 45 19.04 1.26 -17.80
CA VAL A 45 17.87 0.44 -17.45
C VAL A 45 18.30 -0.85 -16.77
N SER A 46 19.33 -1.55 -17.32
CA SER A 46 19.82 -2.81 -16.73
C SER A 46 20.33 -2.62 -15.29
N GLN A 47 21.08 -1.55 -15.02
CA GLN A 47 21.55 -1.24 -13.66
C GLN A 47 20.38 -0.97 -12.70
N ASN A 48 19.39 -0.20 -13.12
CA ASN A 48 18.23 0.09 -12.28
C ASN A 48 17.38 -1.16 -12.03
N LEU A 49 17.18 -2.02 -13.02
CA LEU A 49 16.47 -3.30 -12.83
C LEU A 49 17.19 -4.20 -11.84
N ASN A 50 18.52 -4.33 -11.94
CA ASN A 50 19.31 -5.14 -11.00
C ASN A 50 19.18 -4.60 -9.56
N LEU A 51 19.21 -3.28 -9.37
CA LEU A 51 19.01 -2.67 -8.06
C LEU A 51 17.60 -2.95 -7.50
N LEU A 52 16.57 -2.78 -8.33
CA LEU A 52 15.19 -3.04 -7.94
C LEU A 52 14.95 -4.52 -7.60
N GLU A 53 15.56 -5.46 -8.35
CA GLU A 53 15.53 -6.90 -8.05
C GLU A 53 16.24 -7.22 -6.73
N GLN A 54 17.45 -6.66 -6.51
CA GLN A 54 18.22 -6.86 -5.27
C GLN A 54 17.48 -6.31 -4.02
N GLU A 55 16.74 -5.23 -4.18
CA GLU A 55 15.90 -4.65 -3.13
C GLU A 55 14.55 -5.40 -2.96
N GLY A 56 14.26 -6.41 -3.78
CA GLY A 56 13.01 -7.16 -3.72
C GLY A 56 11.78 -6.40 -4.21
N LEU A 57 11.97 -5.26 -4.91
CA LEU A 57 10.88 -4.39 -5.36
C LEU A 57 10.22 -4.86 -6.66
N ILE A 58 10.96 -5.61 -7.46
CA ILE A 58 10.49 -6.21 -8.72
C ILE A 58 10.92 -7.66 -8.81
N GLU A 59 10.22 -8.41 -9.62
CA GLU A 59 10.51 -9.81 -9.92
C GLU A 59 10.32 -10.12 -11.41
N LYS A 60 10.89 -11.26 -11.83
CA LYS A 60 10.63 -11.86 -13.14
C LYS A 60 9.50 -12.88 -12.99
N ASN A 61 8.38 -12.63 -13.63
CA ASN A 61 7.23 -13.52 -13.61
C ASN A 61 6.88 -13.98 -15.04
N GLY A 62 7.56 -15.05 -15.48
CA GLY A 62 7.36 -15.62 -16.79
C GLY A 62 8.11 -14.90 -17.92
N PHE A 63 7.65 -15.16 -19.15
CA PHE A 63 8.24 -14.64 -20.39
C PHE A 63 7.14 -14.15 -21.31
N PHE A 64 7.45 -13.13 -22.09
CA PHE A 64 6.61 -12.75 -23.22
C PHE A 64 6.69 -13.82 -24.33
N GLU A 65 5.60 -14.01 -25.07
CA GLU A 65 5.61 -14.85 -26.25
C GLU A 65 6.63 -14.32 -27.27
N SER A 66 7.40 -15.24 -27.86
CA SER A 66 8.45 -14.87 -28.79
C SER A 66 7.93 -15.00 -30.24
N THR A 67 8.16 -13.97 -31.04
CA THR A 67 7.90 -13.97 -32.49
C THR A 67 9.13 -14.40 -33.28
N GLY A 68 10.03 -15.24 -32.70
CA GLY A 68 11.19 -15.80 -33.42
C GLY A 68 12.57 -15.46 -32.82
N GLY A 69 12.65 -14.95 -31.58
CA GLY A 69 13.90 -14.63 -30.89
C GLY A 69 13.95 -15.17 -29.45
N ARG A 70 14.99 -14.80 -28.69
CA ARG A 70 15.08 -15.13 -27.25
C ARG A 70 13.90 -14.50 -26.52
N LYS A 71 13.12 -15.32 -25.77
CA LYS A 71 12.00 -14.87 -24.95
C LYS A 71 12.44 -13.79 -23.97
N ALA A 72 11.74 -12.67 -23.95
CA ALA A 72 12.00 -11.59 -23.00
C ALA A 72 11.35 -11.91 -21.66
N ASN A 73 12.08 -11.69 -20.55
CA ASN A 73 11.51 -11.80 -19.21
C ASN A 73 10.37 -10.80 -19.04
N ALA A 74 9.26 -11.25 -18.48
CA ALA A 74 8.19 -10.41 -18.00
C ALA A 74 8.57 -9.89 -16.60
N LEU A 75 8.67 -8.57 -16.47
CA LEU A 75 9.02 -7.88 -15.22
C LEU A 75 7.74 -7.30 -14.62
N GLN A 76 7.59 -7.48 -13.32
CA GLN A 76 6.49 -6.89 -12.52
C GLN A 76 7.01 -6.42 -11.17
N ILE A 77 6.24 -5.58 -10.47
CA ILE A 77 6.55 -5.26 -9.07
C ILE A 77 6.16 -6.44 -8.18
N VAL A 78 6.83 -6.56 -7.03
CA VAL A 78 6.37 -7.42 -5.92
C VAL A 78 5.24 -6.65 -5.23
N SER A 79 3.99 -7.00 -5.55
CA SER A 79 2.82 -6.18 -5.19
C SER A 79 2.57 -6.14 -3.69
N ASP A 80 2.97 -7.18 -2.96
CA ASP A 80 2.86 -7.27 -1.50
C ASP A 80 4.16 -6.89 -0.76
N PHE A 81 5.14 -6.29 -1.44
CA PHE A 81 6.38 -5.77 -0.81
C PHE A 81 6.07 -4.80 0.34
N LYS A 82 5.09 -3.94 0.14
CA LYS A 82 4.43 -3.13 1.17
C LYS A 82 2.94 -3.34 1.09
N ILE A 83 2.26 -3.23 2.22
CA ILE A 83 0.82 -3.43 2.33
C ILE A 83 0.17 -2.29 3.10
N SER A 84 -1.11 -2.12 2.92
CA SER A 84 -1.97 -1.30 3.78
C SER A 84 -2.99 -2.18 4.48
N ILE A 85 -3.42 -1.78 5.66
CA ILE A 85 -4.49 -2.45 6.40
C ILE A 85 -5.74 -1.58 6.35
N GLY A 86 -6.86 -2.17 5.94
CA GLY A 86 -8.18 -1.56 6.02
C GLY A 86 -8.96 -2.13 7.20
N ILE A 87 -9.57 -1.25 7.99
CA ILE A 87 -10.57 -1.61 9.01
C ILE A 87 -11.91 -1.10 8.53
N GLY A 88 -12.86 -2.00 8.25
CA GLY A 88 -14.24 -1.64 7.89
C GLY A 88 -15.14 -1.84 9.10
N ILE A 89 -15.65 -0.76 9.68
CA ILE A 89 -16.53 -0.80 10.87
C ILE A 89 -18.00 -0.79 10.45
N LEU A 90 -18.71 -1.81 10.86
CA LEU A 90 -20.16 -1.98 10.65
C LEU A 90 -20.88 -2.09 12.00
N LYS A 91 -22.21 -2.00 11.98
CA LYS A 91 -23.03 -2.00 13.21
C LYS A 91 -22.81 -3.21 14.11
N GLY A 92 -22.65 -4.41 13.54
CA GLY A 92 -22.55 -5.67 14.30
C GLY A 92 -21.19 -6.35 14.25
N MET A 93 -20.27 -5.85 13.45
CA MET A 93 -18.98 -6.48 13.18
C MET A 93 -17.98 -5.47 12.63
N PHE A 94 -16.73 -5.89 12.52
CA PHE A 94 -15.74 -5.17 11.73
C PHE A 94 -14.92 -6.14 10.89
N HIS A 95 -14.34 -5.62 9.82
CA HIS A 95 -13.43 -6.35 8.93
C HIS A 95 -12.03 -5.80 9.07
N ILE A 96 -11.03 -6.68 9.00
CA ILE A 96 -9.63 -6.30 8.85
C ILE A 96 -9.15 -6.88 7.53
N THR A 97 -8.64 -6.04 6.65
CA THR A 97 -8.23 -6.46 5.30
C THR A 97 -6.82 -6.00 5.00
N ALA A 98 -5.97 -6.92 4.55
CA ALA A 98 -4.67 -6.57 3.98
C ALA A 98 -4.81 -6.30 2.48
N VAL A 99 -4.23 -5.19 2.03
CA VAL A 99 -4.32 -4.68 0.66
C VAL A 99 -2.92 -4.48 0.10
N ASP A 100 -2.67 -4.97 -1.12
CA ASP A 100 -1.39 -4.82 -1.81
C ASP A 100 -1.21 -3.42 -2.42
N LEU A 101 -0.04 -3.18 -3.03
CA LEU A 101 0.28 -1.90 -3.70
C LEU A 101 -0.63 -1.57 -4.90
N TYR A 102 -1.37 -2.53 -5.42
CA TYR A 102 -2.35 -2.31 -6.49
C TYR A 102 -3.78 -2.10 -5.98
N GLY A 103 -4.00 -2.18 -4.67
CA GLY A 103 -5.33 -2.07 -4.07
C GLY A 103 -6.11 -3.38 -4.06
N ASN A 104 -5.47 -4.53 -4.33
CA ASN A 104 -6.12 -5.81 -4.24
C ASN A 104 -6.13 -6.31 -2.79
N ALA A 105 -7.31 -6.65 -2.29
CA ALA A 105 -7.46 -7.34 -1.02
C ALA A 105 -7.01 -8.81 -1.17
N PHE A 106 -6.16 -9.30 -0.27
CA PHE A 106 -5.66 -10.68 -0.34
C PHE A 106 -5.85 -11.47 0.96
N TYR A 107 -6.11 -10.81 2.09
CA TYR A 107 -6.57 -11.43 3.33
C TYR A 107 -7.63 -10.56 3.97
N THR A 108 -8.73 -11.17 4.45
CA THR A 108 -9.79 -10.47 5.17
C THR A 108 -10.28 -11.35 6.33
N ASP A 109 -10.24 -10.80 7.54
CA ASP A 109 -10.88 -11.38 8.71
C ASP A 109 -12.14 -10.59 9.04
N THR A 110 -13.19 -11.29 9.45
CA THR A 110 -14.45 -10.70 9.91
C THR A 110 -14.64 -11.05 11.38
N ILE A 111 -14.78 -10.03 12.22
CA ILE A 111 -14.88 -10.20 13.67
C ILE A 111 -16.23 -9.68 14.15
N PRO A 112 -17.10 -10.55 14.68
CA PRO A 112 -18.35 -10.13 15.30
C PRO A 112 -18.06 -9.32 16.58
N LEU A 113 -18.32 -8.03 16.52
CA LEU A 113 -18.23 -7.12 17.66
C LEU A 113 -19.17 -5.95 17.40
N PRO A 114 -20.33 -5.87 18.10
CA PRO A 114 -21.25 -4.75 17.96
C PRO A 114 -20.56 -3.43 18.25
N TYR A 115 -20.78 -2.46 17.36
CA TYR A 115 -20.19 -1.13 17.54
C TYR A 115 -20.65 -0.49 18.86
N SER A 116 -19.74 0.08 19.56
CA SER A 116 -19.97 0.89 20.75
C SER A 116 -18.98 2.06 20.77
N ASN A 117 -19.46 3.28 21.02
CA ASN A 117 -18.59 4.45 21.12
C ASN A 117 -17.93 4.50 22.51
N THR A 118 -17.04 3.54 22.79
CA THR A 118 -16.37 3.38 24.08
C THR A 118 -14.88 3.08 23.90
N PRO A 119 -14.02 3.52 24.83
CA PRO A 119 -12.58 3.20 24.80
C PRO A 119 -12.29 1.70 24.72
N ASP A 120 -13.12 0.86 25.35
CA ASP A 120 -12.96 -0.59 25.34
C ASP A 120 -13.19 -1.17 23.95
N TYR A 121 -14.21 -0.70 23.21
CA TYR A 121 -14.45 -1.10 21.82
C TYR A 121 -13.24 -0.79 20.94
N TYR A 122 -12.74 0.44 21.02
CA TYR A 122 -11.61 0.86 20.19
C TYR A 122 -10.34 0.07 20.51
N LYS A 123 -10.12 -0.24 21.79
CA LYS A 123 -9.02 -1.09 22.22
C LYS A 123 -9.17 -2.52 21.67
N GLN A 124 -10.34 -3.14 21.74
CA GLN A 124 -10.59 -4.47 21.19
C GLN A 124 -10.33 -4.52 19.68
N VAL A 125 -10.83 -3.54 18.91
CA VAL A 125 -10.58 -3.44 17.47
C VAL A 125 -9.09 -3.33 17.18
N THR A 126 -8.38 -2.45 17.87
CA THR A 126 -6.94 -2.22 17.62
C THR A 126 -6.07 -3.40 18.07
N ASP A 127 -6.44 -4.11 19.13
CA ASP A 127 -5.76 -5.33 19.55
C ASP A 127 -5.95 -6.47 18.52
N ALA A 128 -7.15 -6.61 17.95
CA ALA A 128 -7.41 -7.55 16.85
C ALA A 128 -6.57 -7.20 15.59
N VAL A 129 -6.38 -5.92 15.28
CA VAL A 129 -5.52 -5.49 14.18
C VAL A 129 -4.06 -5.86 14.43
N LYS A 130 -3.55 -5.68 15.64
CA LYS A 130 -2.18 -6.09 16.01
C LYS A 130 -2.02 -7.60 15.88
N GLU A 131 -3.01 -8.37 16.32
CA GLU A 131 -3.00 -9.82 16.17
C GLU A 131 -3.06 -10.25 14.70
N PHE A 132 -3.89 -9.60 13.89
CA PHE A 132 -3.94 -9.82 12.43
C PHE A 132 -2.57 -9.62 11.77
N ILE A 133 -1.85 -8.57 12.13
CA ILE A 133 -0.52 -8.25 11.61
C ILE A 133 0.51 -9.27 12.10
N SER A 134 0.53 -9.57 13.40
CA SER A 134 1.54 -10.45 14.03
C SER A 134 1.36 -11.92 13.63
N SER A 135 0.12 -12.42 13.56
CA SER A 135 -0.18 -13.80 13.16
C SER A 135 0.25 -14.13 11.73
N ARG A 136 0.31 -13.10 10.87
CA ARG A 136 0.78 -13.21 9.48
C ARG A 136 2.26 -12.89 9.31
N GLN A 137 2.97 -12.66 10.42
CA GLN A 137 4.40 -12.36 10.46
C GLN A 137 4.79 -11.16 9.58
N TYR A 138 3.90 -10.16 9.49
CA TYR A 138 4.25 -8.92 8.80
C TYR A 138 5.17 -8.09 9.68
N ASP A 139 6.35 -7.79 9.16
CA ASP A 139 7.26 -6.85 9.79
C ASP A 139 6.62 -5.45 9.87
N ASN A 140 6.93 -4.70 10.91
CA ASN A 140 6.36 -3.38 11.12
C ASN A 140 6.62 -2.42 9.95
N ASP A 141 7.76 -2.55 9.30
CA ASP A 141 8.11 -1.72 8.15
C ASP A 141 7.39 -2.15 6.85
N LYS A 142 6.78 -3.35 6.83
CA LYS A 142 5.96 -3.81 5.70
C LYS A 142 4.63 -3.06 5.62
N VAL A 143 4.07 -2.64 6.75
CA VAL A 143 2.77 -1.95 6.82
C VAL A 143 2.95 -0.44 6.59
N LEU A 144 2.38 0.08 5.51
CA LEU A 144 2.43 1.51 5.15
C LEU A 144 1.54 2.38 6.05
N GLY A 145 0.39 1.83 6.47
CA GLY A 145 -0.59 2.54 7.27
C GLY A 145 -1.89 1.77 7.37
N ILE A 146 -2.81 2.33 8.15
CA ILE A 146 -4.12 1.74 8.46
C ILE A 146 -5.20 2.74 8.08
N SER A 147 -6.14 2.34 7.23
CA SER A 147 -7.35 3.09 6.91
C SER A 147 -8.52 2.54 7.71
N ILE A 148 -9.25 3.42 8.38
CA ILE A 148 -10.47 3.10 9.13
C ILE A 148 -11.65 3.65 8.35
N ALA A 149 -12.47 2.76 7.80
CA ALA A 149 -13.69 3.10 7.07
C ALA A 149 -14.92 2.82 7.94
N THR A 150 -15.87 3.74 7.94
CA THR A 150 -17.11 3.61 8.70
C THR A 150 -18.28 4.26 7.98
N GLN A 151 -19.50 3.85 8.30
CA GLN A 151 -20.70 4.51 7.78
C GLN A 151 -20.89 5.85 8.48
N GLY A 152 -20.91 6.93 7.70
CA GLY A 152 -21.09 8.28 8.23
C GLY A 152 -20.38 9.34 7.39
N ILE A 153 -20.59 10.60 7.74
CA ILE A 153 -19.93 11.73 7.09
C ILE A 153 -18.77 12.17 7.98
N THR A 154 -17.56 12.17 7.44
CA THR A 154 -16.36 12.62 8.15
C THR A 154 -16.17 14.14 8.02
N SER A 155 -15.42 14.72 8.98
CA SER A 155 -14.96 16.11 8.89
C SER A 155 -14.01 16.32 7.70
N PRO A 156 -13.89 17.55 7.18
CA PRO A 156 -13.01 17.83 6.04
C PRO A 156 -11.53 17.50 6.28
N ASP A 157 -11.08 17.44 7.52
CA ASP A 157 -9.74 17.03 7.92
C ASP A 157 -9.62 15.53 8.21
N HIS A 158 -10.70 14.76 7.97
CA HIS A 158 -10.77 13.31 8.18
C HIS A 158 -10.39 12.85 9.60
N THR A 159 -10.71 13.65 10.61
CA THR A 159 -10.37 13.32 12.00
C THR A 159 -11.56 12.88 12.84
N THR A 160 -12.79 13.20 12.42
CA THR A 160 -13.99 12.97 13.22
C THR A 160 -15.19 12.61 12.33
N VAL A 161 -16.03 11.68 12.78
CA VAL A 161 -17.34 11.43 12.17
C VAL A 161 -18.33 12.49 12.65
N LEU A 162 -18.79 13.35 11.74
CA LEU A 162 -19.72 14.43 12.07
C LEU A 162 -21.17 13.94 12.13
N TYR A 163 -21.54 13.00 11.26
CA TYR A 163 -22.88 12.44 11.16
C TYR A 163 -22.81 10.93 10.94
N GLY A 164 -23.61 10.15 11.66
CA GLY A 164 -23.57 8.70 11.59
C GLY A 164 -24.76 8.03 12.26
N ASP A 165 -25.98 8.25 11.73
CA ASP A 165 -27.23 7.74 12.31
C ASP A 165 -27.35 6.21 12.27
N ILE A 166 -26.86 5.57 11.20
CA ILE A 166 -26.99 4.13 11.03
C ILE A 166 -26.32 3.35 12.17
N MET A 167 -25.16 3.85 12.61
CA MET A 167 -24.35 3.21 13.65
C MET A 167 -24.41 3.96 14.98
N ASN A 168 -24.98 5.16 15.00
CA ASN A 168 -24.88 6.10 16.13
C ASN A 168 -23.41 6.39 16.49
N ASN A 169 -22.58 6.64 15.48
CA ASN A 169 -21.14 6.84 15.61
C ASN A 169 -20.68 8.30 15.42
N ALA A 170 -21.60 9.26 15.45
CA ALA A 170 -21.26 10.66 15.48
C ALA A 170 -20.33 10.96 16.69
N GLY A 171 -19.25 11.71 16.44
CA GLY A 171 -18.23 12.00 17.44
C GLY A 171 -17.10 10.96 17.56
N MET A 172 -17.15 9.84 16.82
CA MET A 172 -16.03 8.91 16.69
C MET A 172 -14.83 9.63 16.08
N LYS A 173 -13.66 9.46 16.65
CA LYS A 173 -12.44 10.16 16.24
C LYS A 173 -11.37 9.21 15.74
N LEU A 174 -10.57 9.66 14.81
CA LEU A 174 -9.37 8.97 14.36
C LEU A 174 -8.45 8.62 15.56
N ASP A 175 -8.29 9.54 16.51
CA ASP A 175 -7.46 9.37 17.69
C ASP A 175 -7.93 8.23 18.61
N ASP A 176 -9.21 7.84 18.57
CA ASP A 176 -9.71 6.71 19.34
C ASP A 176 -9.07 5.37 18.92
N PHE A 177 -8.56 5.28 17.71
CA PHE A 177 -7.81 4.14 17.19
C PHE A 177 -6.30 4.40 17.16
N SER A 178 -5.87 5.54 16.60
CA SER A 178 -4.46 5.82 16.32
C SER A 178 -3.58 5.83 17.56
N ARG A 179 -4.13 6.19 18.73
CA ARG A 179 -3.39 6.13 20.00
C ARG A 179 -2.92 4.74 20.42
N TYR A 180 -3.53 3.68 19.87
CA TYR A 180 -3.19 2.28 20.17
C TYR A 180 -2.39 1.59 19.07
N LEU A 181 -2.18 2.24 17.92
CA LEU A 181 -1.56 1.66 16.75
C LEU A 181 -0.23 2.36 16.41
N PRO A 182 0.86 1.62 16.16
CA PRO A 182 2.16 2.23 15.86
C PRO A 182 2.33 2.63 14.38
N TYR A 183 1.22 2.78 13.65
CA TYR A 183 1.20 3.07 12.21
C TYR A 183 0.47 4.38 11.92
N PRO A 184 0.78 5.05 10.80
CA PRO A 184 -0.07 6.13 10.30
C PRO A 184 -1.50 5.64 10.11
N CYS A 185 -2.48 6.39 10.63
CA CYS A 185 -3.89 6.04 10.54
C CYS A 185 -4.67 7.12 9.79
N TYR A 186 -5.70 6.70 9.06
CA TYR A 186 -6.56 7.56 8.24
C TYR A 186 -8.02 7.16 8.46
N LEU A 187 -8.92 8.15 8.58
CA LEU A 187 -10.35 7.93 8.74
C LEU A 187 -11.05 8.23 7.41
N GLU A 188 -11.86 7.28 6.94
CA GLU A 188 -12.59 7.37 5.68
C GLU A 188 -14.08 7.04 5.88
N HIS A 189 -14.90 7.33 4.89
CA HIS A 189 -16.34 7.02 4.91
C HIS A 189 -16.74 6.06 3.77
#